data_c61fb52c626e526893da9ca9c46f9ccb
#
_entry.id   c61fb52c626e526893da9ca9c46f9ccb
#
_cell.length_a   1.000
_cell.length_b   1.000
_cell.length_c   1.000
_cell.angle_alpha   90.00
_cell.angle_beta   90.00
_cell.angle_gamma   90.00
#
_symmetry.space_group_name_H-M   'P 1'
#
loop_
_entity.id
_entity.type
_entity.pdbx_description
1 polymer ?
#
loop_
_entity_poly.entity_id
_entity_poly.type
_entity_poly.pdbx_seq_one_letter_code
_entity_poly.pdbx_strand_id
1 'polypeptide(L)'
;MDPVTTRYAPAHRVELRLVLGPLAQGRTDPTIRRDADGWWLTMRLASGTATLLLREGADAVEARAWGAGAEEAVAGVPALLGADDDSSGFEPARHPVVARLHHETPGLRLARTGRILPALVPSVLGQKVTGIEAKSAWRELVTRHGDAAPGPAPLGMRVVPTAGVWRRIPSWQWHRAGVGPQRSDTLMRVFSVADALERAASAPAAEAGRRMRTIVGIGPWTVVETLQRSHGDPDSVSVGDLHLCKRVGTALAGRRVDDDGMLELLEPWRGHRQRVVRLIEAAGIGYERHGPRLAIPAHRTR
;
A
#
# COMPACT_ATOMS: atom_id res chain seq x y z
N MET A 1 -20.38 13.21 -16.91
CA MET A 1 -21.01 12.43 -15.81
C MET A 1 -20.73 13.19 -14.52
N ASP A 2 -21.77 13.57 -13.81
CA ASP A 2 -21.65 14.27 -12.55
C ASP A 2 -21.02 13.37 -11.48
N PRO A 3 -20.21 13.92 -10.55
CA PRO A 3 -19.59 13.13 -9.50
C PRO A 3 -20.62 12.71 -8.45
N VAL A 4 -20.44 11.52 -7.90
CA VAL A 4 -20.99 11.17 -6.59
C VAL A 4 -20.14 11.85 -5.53
N THR A 5 -20.76 12.54 -4.59
CA THR A 5 -20.06 13.36 -3.60
C THR A 5 -20.46 12.96 -2.19
N THR A 6 -19.50 13.04 -1.27
CA THR A 6 -19.76 12.93 0.18
C THR A 6 -18.83 13.81 0.98
N ARG A 7 -19.24 14.10 2.19
CA ARG A 7 -18.44 14.79 3.20
C ARG A 7 -18.29 13.84 4.39
N TYR A 8 -17.09 13.34 4.59
CA TYR A 8 -16.75 12.46 5.72
C TYR A 8 -16.13 13.30 6.85
N ALA A 9 -16.81 13.35 7.98
CA ALA A 9 -16.32 13.98 9.21
C ALA A 9 -15.83 12.87 10.16
N PRO A 10 -14.51 12.60 10.21
CA PRO A 10 -13.96 11.56 11.07
C PRO A 10 -14.04 11.98 12.55
N ALA A 11 -14.27 11.01 13.45
CA ALA A 11 -14.20 11.25 14.89
C ALA A 11 -12.78 11.52 15.40
N HIS A 12 -11.75 11.40 14.54
CA HIS A 12 -10.34 11.60 14.84
C HIS A 12 -9.69 12.47 13.75
N ARG A 13 -8.59 13.12 14.08
CA ARG A 13 -7.81 13.84 13.08
C ARG A 13 -7.28 12.90 12.01
N VAL A 14 -7.38 13.30 10.75
CA VAL A 14 -6.84 12.59 9.59
C VAL A 14 -5.95 13.55 8.81
N GLU A 15 -4.75 13.08 8.45
CA GLU A 15 -3.88 13.75 7.49
C GLU A 15 -3.73 12.86 6.27
N LEU A 16 -4.34 13.24 5.14
CA LEU A 16 -4.37 12.42 3.92
C LEU A 16 -2.98 11.99 3.47
N ARG A 17 -1.96 12.83 3.65
CA ARG A 17 -0.57 12.49 3.32
C ARG A 17 -0.04 11.30 4.13
N LEU A 18 -0.37 11.23 5.41
CA LEU A 18 0.08 10.16 6.30
C LEU A 18 -0.67 8.85 6.05
N VAL A 19 -1.92 8.95 5.65
CA VAL A 19 -2.82 7.81 5.42
C VAL A 19 -2.64 7.25 4.01
N LEU A 20 -2.69 8.08 2.97
CA LEU A 20 -2.70 7.66 1.57
C LEU A 20 -1.30 7.51 0.97
N GLY A 21 -0.31 8.27 1.47
CA GLY A 21 1.06 8.20 0.97
C GLY A 21 1.65 6.79 0.91
N PRO A 22 1.45 5.94 1.93
CA PRO A 22 1.93 4.55 1.94
C PRO A 22 1.29 3.63 0.92
N LEU A 23 0.15 3.99 0.38
CA LEU A 23 -0.54 3.21 -0.65
C LEU A 23 0.10 3.42 -2.02
N ALA A 24 0.73 4.57 -2.26
CA ALA A 24 1.29 4.94 -3.55
C ALA A 24 2.60 4.18 -3.86
N GLN A 25 2.73 3.73 -5.09
CA GLN A 25 3.94 3.11 -5.63
C GLN A 25 4.90 4.17 -6.20
N GLY A 26 5.19 5.18 -5.38
CA GLY A 26 6.11 6.28 -5.71
C GLY A 26 5.41 7.49 -6.35
N ARG A 27 6.21 8.52 -6.67
CA ARG A 27 5.68 9.83 -7.14
C ARG A 27 5.00 9.78 -8.51
N THR A 28 5.29 8.77 -9.31
CA THR A 28 4.76 8.59 -10.66
C THR A 28 3.79 7.40 -10.75
N ASP A 29 3.16 7.05 -9.63
CA ASP A 29 2.15 6.00 -9.59
C ASP A 29 0.97 6.38 -10.51
N PRO A 30 0.58 5.52 -11.45
CA PRO A 30 -0.56 5.80 -12.32
C PRO A 30 -1.92 5.66 -11.62
N THR A 31 -1.96 5.09 -10.41
CA THR A 31 -3.21 4.82 -9.69
C THR A 31 -3.46 5.77 -8.51
N ILE A 32 -2.41 6.38 -7.99
CA ILE A 32 -2.50 7.33 -6.86
C ILE A 32 -1.63 8.54 -7.17
N ARG A 33 -2.22 9.72 -7.10
CA ARG A 33 -1.52 10.99 -7.34
C ARG A 33 -2.01 12.07 -6.39
N ARG A 34 -1.09 12.96 -6.04
CA ARG A 34 -1.41 14.21 -5.34
C ARG A 34 -1.06 15.39 -6.25
N ASP A 35 -1.97 16.35 -6.32
CA ASP A 35 -1.76 17.64 -6.99
C ASP A 35 -2.38 18.79 -6.17
N ALA A 36 -2.59 19.95 -6.81
CA ALA A 36 -3.22 21.12 -6.18
C ALA A 36 -4.70 20.87 -5.83
N ASP A 37 -5.37 19.99 -6.56
CA ASP A 37 -6.77 19.65 -6.33
C ASP A 37 -6.97 18.67 -5.15
N GLY A 38 -5.96 17.91 -4.77
CA GLY A 38 -6.03 16.96 -3.67
C GLY A 38 -5.37 15.62 -3.98
N TRP A 39 -5.92 14.57 -3.38
CA TRP A 39 -5.48 13.19 -3.58
C TRP A 39 -6.42 12.48 -4.55
N TRP A 40 -5.87 12.02 -5.65
CA TRP A 40 -6.54 11.25 -6.67
C TRP A 40 -6.20 9.77 -6.55
N LEU A 41 -7.21 8.92 -6.52
CA LEU A 41 -7.08 7.47 -6.49
C LEU A 41 -7.94 6.86 -7.59
N THR A 42 -7.41 5.90 -8.32
CA THR A 42 -8.22 5.09 -9.25
C THR A 42 -8.44 3.72 -8.67
N MET A 43 -9.63 3.19 -8.85
CA MET A 43 -10.07 1.95 -8.23
C MET A 43 -10.80 1.06 -9.23
N ARG A 44 -10.58 -0.25 -9.10
CA ARG A 44 -11.42 -1.28 -9.72
C ARG A 44 -12.23 -1.92 -8.60
N LEU A 45 -13.50 -1.67 -8.60
CA LEU A 45 -14.48 -2.06 -7.59
C LEU A 45 -15.42 -3.14 -8.14
N ALA A 46 -16.25 -3.76 -7.29
CA ALA A 46 -17.22 -4.75 -7.74
C ALA A 46 -18.27 -4.14 -8.68
N SER A 47 -18.69 -2.91 -8.41
CA SER A 47 -19.64 -2.13 -9.22
C SER A 47 -19.01 -1.51 -10.48
N GLY A 48 -17.68 -1.51 -10.62
CA GLY A 48 -16.99 -0.97 -11.79
C GLY A 48 -15.75 -0.16 -11.47
N THR A 49 -15.27 0.60 -12.46
CA THR A 49 -14.13 1.48 -12.28
C THR A 49 -14.53 2.81 -11.67
N ALA A 50 -13.67 3.36 -10.80
CA ALA A 50 -13.86 4.68 -10.23
C ALA A 50 -12.56 5.49 -10.20
N THR A 51 -12.70 6.80 -10.25
CA THR A 51 -11.71 7.78 -9.82
C THR A 51 -12.26 8.49 -8.59
N LEU A 52 -11.49 8.55 -7.53
CA LEU A 52 -11.83 9.22 -6.28
C LEU A 52 -10.88 10.40 -6.08
N LEU A 53 -11.42 11.57 -5.82
CA LEU A 53 -10.70 12.77 -5.36
C LEU A 53 -11.04 13.01 -3.89
N LEU A 54 -10.01 13.15 -3.07
CA LEU A 54 -10.12 13.49 -1.66
C LEU A 54 -9.44 14.83 -1.39
N ARG A 55 -10.12 15.71 -0.67
CA ARG A 55 -9.62 17.02 -0.22
C ARG A 55 -9.76 17.15 1.29
N GLU A 56 -8.71 17.62 1.93
CA GLU A 56 -8.78 18.00 3.36
C GLU A 56 -9.55 19.30 3.49
N GLY A 57 -10.62 19.30 4.27
CA GLY A 57 -11.31 20.50 4.75
C GLY A 57 -11.00 20.75 6.22
N ALA A 58 -11.60 21.82 6.81
CA ALA A 58 -11.36 22.18 8.20
C ALA A 58 -11.80 21.07 9.18
N ASP A 59 -13.01 20.54 8.99
CA ASP A 59 -13.62 19.57 9.92
C ASP A 59 -13.99 18.23 9.23
N ALA A 60 -13.76 18.11 7.94
CA ALA A 60 -14.15 16.94 7.18
C ALA A 60 -13.28 16.76 5.94
N VAL A 61 -13.26 15.55 5.41
CA VAL A 61 -12.70 15.24 4.11
C VAL A 61 -13.82 15.25 3.07
N GLU A 62 -13.67 16.08 2.04
CA GLU A 62 -14.55 16.06 0.88
C GLU A 62 -14.11 14.97 -0.08
N ALA A 63 -15.05 14.16 -0.52
CA ALA A 63 -14.80 13.12 -1.50
C ALA A 63 -15.71 13.30 -2.71
N ARG A 64 -15.12 13.17 -3.90
CA ARG A 64 -15.83 13.15 -5.17
C ARG A 64 -15.39 11.94 -5.98
N ALA A 65 -16.32 11.19 -6.51
CA ALA A 65 -16.00 10.03 -7.32
C ALA A 65 -16.73 10.03 -8.65
N TRP A 66 -16.08 9.49 -9.68
CA TRP A 66 -16.58 9.36 -11.04
C TRP A 66 -16.43 7.91 -11.51
N GLY A 67 -17.29 7.48 -12.41
CA GLY A 67 -17.30 6.15 -13.01
C GLY A 67 -18.40 5.26 -12.45
N ALA A 68 -18.52 4.06 -12.99
CA ALA A 68 -19.55 3.10 -12.56
C ALA A 68 -19.40 2.67 -11.08
N GLY A 69 -18.18 2.66 -10.56
CA GLY A 69 -17.88 2.36 -9.17
C GLY A 69 -17.93 3.55 -8.20
N ALA A 70 -18.45 4.72 -8.63
CA ALA A 70 -18.36 5.95 -7.84
C ALA A 70 -19.05 5.87 -6.47
N GLU A 71 -20.24 5.26 -6.39
CA GLU A 71 -20.97 5.10 -5.12
C GLU A 71 -20.20 4.19 -4.16
N GLU A 72 -19.69 3.05 -4.65
CA GLU A 72 -18.88 2.13 -3.84
C GLU A 72 -17.59 2.79 -3.38
N ALA A 73 -16.94 3.60 -4.24
CA ALA A 73 -15.73 4.34 -3.89
C ALA A 73 -15.99 5.35 -2.75
N VAL A 74 -17.09 6.09 -2.82
CA VAL A 74 -17.49 7.06 -1.81
C VAL A 74 -17.87 6.37 -0.50
N ALA A 75 -18.60 5.26 -0.55
CA ALA A 75 -18.95 4.46 0.63
C ALA A 75 -17.72 3.89 1.34
N GLY A 76 -16.64 3.60 0.60
CA GLY A 76 -15.38 3.11 1.15
C GLY A 76 -14.48 4.17 1.82
N VAL A 77 -14.79 5.47 1.70
CA VAL A 77 -13.97 6.57 2.23
C VAL A 77 -13.70 6.47 3.73
N PRO A 78 -14.67 6.17 4.60
CA PRO A 78 -14.40 6.04 6.02
C PRO A 78 -13.32 4.99 6.34
N ALA A 79 -13.46 3.78 5.82
CA ALA A 79 -12.49 2.68 6.03
C ALA A 79 -11.11 3.04 5.45
N LEU A 80 -11.06 3.61 4.24
CA LEU A 80 -9.83 4.09 3.60
C LEU A 80 -9.09 5.12 4.46
N LEU A 81 -9.83 5.94 5.20
CA LEU A 81 -9.28 6.99 6.06
C LEU A 81 -9.14 6.58 7.54
N GLY A 82 -9.23 5.28 7.82
CA GLY A 82 -8.93 4.71 9.11
C GLY A 82 -10.09 4.77 10.11
N ALA A 83 -11.36 4.78 9.66
CA ALA A 83 -12.49 4.64 10.57
C ALA A 83 -12.46 3.31 11.37
N ASP A 84 -11.91 2.27 10.74
CA ASP A 84 -11.75 0.94 11.34
C ASP A 84 -10.40 0.77 12.07
N ASP A 85 -9.57 1.82 12.13
CA ASP A 85 -8.26 1.79 12.74
C ASP A 85 -8.39 1.95 14.27
N ASP A 86 -8.59 0.83 14.96
CA ASP A 86 -8.62 0.79 16.41
C ASP A 86 -7.22 1.02 17.00
N SER A 87 -7.05 2.10 17.73
CA SER A 87 -5.85 2.42 18.48
C SER A 87 -5.99 2.16 19.99
N SER A 88 -7.06 1.52 20.43
CA SER A 88 -7.24 1.14 21.83
C SER A 88 -6.09 0.21 22.27
N GLY A 89 -5.53 0.45 23.44
CA GLY A 89 -4.38 -0.31 23.93
C GLY A 89 -3.02 0.09 23.33
N PHE A 90 -2.97 1.04 22.38
CA PHE A 90 -1.70 1.59 21.93
C PHE A 90 -1.12 2.55 22.97
N GLU A 91 0.01 2.19 23.54
CA GLU A 91 0.70 2.97 24.58
C GLU A 91 1.99 3.60 24.04
N PRO A 92 1.94 4.79 23.42
CA PRO A 92 3.13 5.43 22.85
C PRO A 92 4.18 5.79 23.91
N ALA A 93 3.77 6.01 25.16
CA ALA A 93 4.66 6.38 26.25
C ALA A 93 5.66 5.29 26.67
N ARG A 94 5.52 4.06 26.17
CA ARG A 94 6.49 2.98 26.43
C ARG A 94 7.91 3.29 25.92
N HIS A 95 8.04 4.25 24.99
CA HIS A 95 9.34 4.70 24.51
C HIS A 95 9.29 6.20 24.12
N PRO A 96 10.27 7.03 24.56
CA PRO A 96 10.22 8.48 24.35
C PRO A 96 10.17 8.88 22.87
N VAL A 97 10.85 8.14 21.99
CA VAL A 97 10.78 8.41 20.54
C VAL A 97 9.37 8.13 20.01
N VAL A 98 8.73 7.03 20.39
CA VAL A 98 7.37 6.70 19.93
C VAL A 98 6.37 7.71 20.45
N ALA A 99 6.47 8.12 21.72
CA ALA A 99 5.62 9.16 22.31
C ALA A 99 5.72 10.47 21.53
N ARG A 100 6.94 10.93 21.25
CA ARG A 100 7.20 12.14 20.46
C ARG A 100 6.62 12.03 19.05
N LEU A 101 6.91 10.94 18.31
CA LEU A 101 6.43 10.74 16.96
C LEU A 101 4.90 10.69 16.90
N HIS A 102 4.27 10.05 17.86
CA HIS A 102 2.81 9.99 17.96
C HIS A 102 2.22 11.39 18.19
N HIS A 103 2.84 12.20 19.04
CA HIS A 103 2.43 13.58 19.27
C HIS A 103 2.60 14.45 18.01
N GLU A 104 3.70 14.26 17.27
CA GLU A 104 4.01 15.02 16.05
C GLU A 104 3.14 14.61 14.84
N THR A 105 2.52 13.43 14.88
CA THR A 105 1.69 12.90 13.77
C THR A 105 0.28 12.47 14.20
N PRO A 106 -0.52 13.38 14.81
CA PRO A 106 -1.82 13.03 15.39
C PRO A 106 -2.86 12.60 14.33
N GLY A 107 -2.61 12.91 13.07
CA GLY A 107 -3.44 12.52 11.93
C GLY A 107 -3.01 11.21 11.24
N LEU A 108 -2.03 10.47 11.79
CA LEU A 108 -1.66 9.18 11.26
C LEU A 108 -2.73 8.14 11.60
N ARG A 109 -3.24 7.49 10.55
CA ARG A 109 -4.16 6.36 10.64
C ARG A 109 -3.72 5.27 9.66
N LEU A 110 -4.11 4.04 9.95
CA LEU A 110 -3.85 2.91 9.07
C LEU A 110 -4.99 2.78 8.07
N ALA A 111 -4.68 2.97 6.79
CA ALA A 111 -5.64 2.88 5.72
C ALA A 111 -6.11 1.44 5.53
N ARG A 112 -7.41 1.24 5.34
CA ARG A 112 -7.99 -0.03 4.91
C ARG A 112 -8.59 0.14 3.52
N THR A 113 -7.92 -0.42 2.50
CA THR A 113 -8.44 -0.32 1.12
C THR A 113 -9.55 -1.33 0.83
N GLY A 114 -9.69 -2.38 1.64
CA GLY A 114 -10.62 -3.48 1.41
C GLY A 114 -10.33 -4.28 0.13
N ARG A 115 -9.10 -4.20 -0.41
CA ARG A 115 -8.72 -4.74 -1.72
C ARG A 115 -7.39 -5.47 -1.63
N ILE A 116 -7.37 -6.74 -2.02
CA ILE A 116 -6.14 -7.56 -1.94
C ILE A 116 -5.25 -7.32 -3.17
N LEU A 117 -5.78 -7.45 -4.38
CA LEU A 117 -4.93 -7.40 -5.60
C LEU A 117 -4.16 -6.09 -5.76
N PRO A 118 -4.73 -4.88 -5.52
CA PRO A 118 -3.98 -3.63 -5.64
C PRO A 118 -2.79 -3.52 -4.67
N ALA A 119 -2.81 -4.26 -3.55
CA ALA A 119 -1.71 -4.34 -2.61
C ALA A 119 -0.77 -5.52 -2.90
N LEU A 120 -1.31 -6.67 -3.28
CA LEU A 120 -0.56 -7.90 -3.51
C LEU A 120 0.32 -7.83 -4.77
N VAL A 121 -0.19 -7.27 -5.87
CA VAL A 121 0.56 -7.19 -7.12
C VAL A 121 1.85 -6.37 -6.96
N PRO A 122 1.83 -5.13 -6.41
CA PRO A 122 3.07 -4.39 -6.14
C PRO A 122 4.01 -5.12 -5.18
N SER A 123 3.47 -5.82 -4.17
CA SER A 123 4.27 -6.59 -3.22
C SER A 123 5.02 -7.74 -3.90
N VAL A 124 4.37 -8.47 -4.83
CA VAL A 124 5.04 -9.51 -5.64
C VAL A 124 6.08 -8.89 -6.58
N LEU A 125 5.77 -7.75 -7.22
CA LEU A 125 6.73 -7.03 -8.07
C LEU A 125 7.98 -6.59 -7.28
N GLY A 126 7.84 -6.34 -5.97
CA GLY A 126 8.93 -5.95 -5.06
C GLY A 126 9.81 -7.09 -4.55
N GLN A 127 9.47 -8.35 -4.82
CA GLN A 127 10.24 -9.48 -4.31
C GLN A 127 11.67 -9.51 -4.85
N LYS A 128 12.66 -9.45 -3.94
CA LYS A 128 14.10 -9.58 -4.23
C LYS A 128 14.64 -8.59 -5.28
N VAL A 129 14.06 -7.41 -5.37
CA VAL A 129 14.52 -6.32 -6.26
C VAL A 129 14.53 -5.01 -5.50
N THR A 130 15.14 -3.99 -6.11
CA THR A 130 15.12 -2.64 -5.54
C THR A 130 13.71 -2.03 -5.64
N GLY A 131 13.37 -1.14 -4.71
CA GLY A 131 12.10 -0.41 -4.77
C GLY A 131 11.93 0.41 -6.05
N ILE A 132 13.02 0.84 -6.69
CA ILE A 132 12.99 1.57 -7.97
C ILE A 132 12.54 0.64 -9.10
N GLU A 133 13.09 -0.57 -9.16
CA GLU A 133 12.69 -1.59 -10.17
C GLU A 133 11.23 -1.99 -10.01
N ALA A 134 10.80 -2.28 -8.78
CA ALA A 134 9.42 -2.64 -8.48
C ALA A 134 8.43 -1.54 -8.93
N LYS A 135 8.71 -0.28 -8.55
CA LYS A 135 7.87 0.87 -8.91
C LYS A 135 7.88 1.15 -10.41
N SER A 136 9.01 0.94 -11.09
CA SER A 136 9.11 1.08 -12.54
C SER A 136 8.28 0.03 -13.27
N ALA A 137 8.36 -1.23 -12.81
CA ALA A 137 7.54 -2.34 -13.34
C ALA A 137 6.04 -2.07 -13.16
N TRP A 138 5.63 -1.67 -11.96
CA TRP A 138 4.24 -1.27 -11.68
C TRP A 138 3.76 -0.18 -12.64
N ARG A 139 4.50 0.93 -12.71
CA ARG A 139 4.16 2.06 -13.58
C ARG A 139 4.04 1.64 -15.03
N GLU A 140 5.03 0.90 -15.58
CA GLU A 140 5.01 0.49 -16.99
C GLU A 140 3.82 -0.40 -17.29
N LEU A 141 3.58 -1.43 -16.49
CA LEU A 141 2.52 -2.40 -16.73
C LEU A 141 1.14 -1.78 -16.58
N VAL A 142 0.91 -0.99 -15.52
CA VAL A 142 -0.40 -0.33 -15.32
C VAL A 142 -0.66 0.76 -16.35
N THR A 143 0.36 1.54 -16.73
CA THR A 143 0.18 2.57 -17.78
C THR A 143 -0.18 1.95 -19.12
N ARG A 144 0.40 0.80 -19.44
CA ARG A 144 0.20 0.12 -20.73
C ARG A 144 -1.12 -0.66 -20.81
N HIS A 145 -1.48 -1.34 -19.72
CA HIS A 145 -2.56 -2.34 -19.70
C HIS A 145 -3.76 -1.93 -18.86
N GLY A 146 -3.64 -0.87 -18.06
CA GLY A 146 -4.74 -0.34 -17.26
C GLY A 146 -5.76 0.41 -18.11
N ASP A 147 -6.99 0.45 -17.61
CA ASP A 147 -8.06 1.23 -18.24
C ASP A 147 -7.85 2.73 -18.01
N ALA A 148 -8.43 3.55 -18.87
CA ALA A 148 -8.48 4.99 -18.64
C ALA A 148 -9.22 5.29 -17.32
N ALA A 149 -8.69 6.23 -16.53
CA ALA A 149 -9.38 6.69 -15.34
C ALA A 149 -10.67 7.44 -15.74
N PRO A 150 -11.82 7.11 -15.14
CA PRO A 150 -13.06 7.84 -15.44
C PRO A 150 -13.03 9.27 -14.87
N GLY A 151 -13.83 10.16 -15.45
CA GLY A 151 -13.97 11.54 -14.98
C GLY A 151 -12.75 12.42 -15.25
N PRO A 152 -12.57 13.52 -14.49
CA PRO A 152 -11.54 14.53 -14.73
C PRO A 152 -10.21 14.18 -14.06
N ALA A 153 -9.83 12.89 -14.04
CA ALA A 153 -8.57 12.45 -13.45
C ALA A 153 -7.36 13.14 -14.11
N PRO A 154 -6.29 13.45 -13.36
CA PRO A 154 -5.06 13.96 -13.92
C PRO A 154 -4.54 13.09 -15.06
N LEU A 155 -3.98 13.75 -16.09
CA LEU A 155 -3.51 13.08 -17.30
C LEU A 155 -2.53 11.94 -16.96
N GLY A 156 -2.76 10.78 -17.58
CA GLY A 156 -1.92 9.60 -17.43
C GLY A 156 -2.28 8.71 -16.23
N MET A 157 -3.30 9.05 -15.44
CA MET A 157 -3.84 8.12 -14.46
C MET A 157 -4.55 6.94 -15.12
N ARG A 158 -4.47 5.79 -14.50
CA ARG A 158 -5.00 4.51 -14.98
C ARG A 158 -5.66 3.74 -13.85
N VAL A 159 -6.72 3.03 -14.18
CA VAL A 159 -7.26 1.99 -13.30
C VAL A 159 -6.48 0.70 -13.53
N VAL A 160 -6.13 -0.01 -12.45
CA VAL A 160 -5.42 -1.29 -12.57
C VAL A 160 -6.12 -2.26 -13.53
N PRO A 161 -5.36 -3.05 -14.31
CA PRO A 161 -5.95 -4.04 -15.21
C PRO A 161 -6.81 -5.07 -14.46
N THR A 162 -7.80 -5.65 -15.14
CA THR A 162 -8.50 -6.83 -14.60
C THR A 162 -7.57 -8.04 -14.51
N ALA A 163 -7.88 -9.02 -13.67
CA ALA A 163 -7.14 -10.28 -13.61
C ALA A 163 -7.03 -10.96 -14.99
N GLY A 164 -8.09 -10.88 -15.80
CA GLY A 164 -8.09 -11.40 -17.16
C GLY A 164 -7.11 -10.67 -18.09
N VAL A 165 -6.98 -9.35 -17.98
CA VAL A 165 -5.99 -8.56 -18.74
C VAL A 165 -4.58 -8.90 -18.28
N TRP A 166 -4.31 -8.92 -16.98
CA TRP A 166 -3.02 -9.31 -16.41
C TRP A 166 -2.54 -10.67 -16.92
N ARG A 167 -3.44 -11.66 -16.98
CA ARG A 167 -3.12 -13.02 -17.48
C ARG A 167 -2.80 -13.08 -18.97
N ARG A 168 -3.28 -12.12 -19.76
CA ARG A 168 -3.00 -12.04 -21.20
C ARG A 168 -1.74 -11.26 -21.56
N ILE A 169 -1.06 -10.65 -20.58
CA ILE A 169 0.21 -9.96 -20.83
C ILE A 169 1.26 -11.00 -21.25
N PRO A 170 1.83 -10.88 -22.44
CA PRO A 170 2.82 -11.85 -22.92
C PRO A 170 4.14 -11.73 -22.15
N SER A 171 4.87 -12.85 -22.05
CA SER A 171 6.10 -12.98 -21.25
C SER A 171 7.15 -11.90 -21.56
N TRP A 172 7.29 -11.53 -22.82
CA TRP A 172 8.27 -10.51 -23.23
C TRP A 172 7.92 -9.11 -22.69
N GLN A 173 6.63 -8.79 -22.44
CA GLN A 173 6.25 -7.53 -21.82
C GLN A 173 6.56 -7.50 -20.31
N TRP A 174 6.39 -8.61 -19.62
CA TRP A 174 6.85 -8.77 -18.24
C TRP A 174 8.37 -8.56 -18.16
N HIS A 175 9.13 -9.23 -19.06
CA HIS A 175 10.57 -9.07 -19.13
C HIS A 175 10.99 -7.62 -19.41
N ARG A 176 10.36 -6.98 -20.37
CA ARG A 176 10.60 -5.56 -20.71
C ARG A 176 10.36 -4.62 -19.53
N ALA A 177 9.34 -4.91 -18.72
CA ALA A 177 9.06 -4.17 -17.49
C ALA A 177 10.05 -4.51 -16.34
N GLY A 178 11.02 -5.39 -16.56
CA GLY A 178 11.99 -5.83 -15.56
C GLY A 178 11.46 -6.89 -14.60
N VAL A 179 10.40 -7.59 -14.97
CA VAL A 179 9.79 -8.65 -14.14
C VAL A 179 10.29 -10.02 -14.60
N GLY A 180 11.11 -10.64 -13.77
CA GLY A 180 11.62 -12.00 -14.03
C GLY A 180 10.55 -13.08 -13.90
N PRO A 181 10.80 -14.30 -14.49
CA PRO A 181 9.83 -15.39 -14.55
C PRO A 181 9.24 -15.78 -13.20
N GLN A 182 10.04 -15.84 -12.15
CA GLN A 182 9.55 -16.22 -10.81
C GLN A 182 8.42 -15.30 -10.31
N ARG A 183 8.52 -13.99 -10.57
CA ARG A 183 7.52 -13.01 -10.15
C ARG A 183 6.30 -13.03 -11.06
N SER A 184 6.50 -13.09 -12.38
CA SER A 184 5.38 -13.19 -13.33
C SER A 184 4.58 -14.47 -13.14
N ASP A 185 5.24 -15.63 -12.93
CA ASP A 185 4.56 -16.91 -12.67
C ASP A 185 3.77 -16.88 -11.35
N THR A 186 4.34 -16.25 -10.32
CA THR A 186 3.61 -16.02 -9.07
C THR A 186 2.35 -15.18 -9.31
N LEU A 187 2.46 -14.11 -10.09
CA LEU A 187 1.32 -13.27 -10.45
C LEU A 187 0.29 -14.02 -11.29
N MET A 188 0.72 -14.91 -12.22
CA MET A 188 -0.22 -15.75 -12.95
C MET A 188 -1.05 -16.65 -12.02
N ARG A 189 -0.42 -17.24 -10.98
CA ARG A 189 -1.14 -18.01 -9.95
C ARG A 189 -2.10 -17.13 -9.15
N VAL A 190 -1.67 -15.93 -8.76
CA VAL A 190 -2.52 -14.93 -8.09
C VAL A 190 -3.76 -14.62 -8.93
N PHE A 191 -3.57 -14.31 -10.22
CA PHE A 191 -4.68 -13.92 -11.10
C PHE A 191 -5.60 -15.11 -11.45
N SER A 192 -5.15 -16.35 -11.32
CA SER A 192 -6.03 -17.52 -11.51
C SER A 192 -7.06 -17.68 -10.38
N VAL A 193 -6.79 -17.11 -9.20
CA VAL A 193 -7.66 -17.17 -8.02
C VAL A 193 -8.10 -15.77 -7.54
N ALA A 194 -8.03 -14.80 -8.42
CA ALA A 194 -8.25 -13.38 -8.12
C ALA A 194 -9.56 -13.09 -7.36
N ASP A 195 -10.68 -13.66 -7.83
CA ASP A 195 -11.99 -13.44 -7.22
C ASP A 195 -12.07 -14.03 -5.80
N ALA A 196 -11.42 -15.18 -5.57
CA ALA A 196 -11.36 -15.77 -4.24
C ALA A 196 -10.50 -14.92 -3.28
N LEU A 197 -9.43 -14.31 -3.79
CA LEU A 197 -8.60 -13.40 -3.02
C LEU A 197 -9.35 -12.10 -2.68
N GLU A 198 -10.03 -11.49 -3.65
CA GLU A 198 -10.79 -10.27 -3.39
C GLU A 198 -11.93 -10.51 -2.39
N ARG A 199 -12.61 -11.66 -2.45
CA ARG A 199 -13.58 -12.05 -1.40
C ARG A 199 -12.94 -12.21 -0.02
N ALA A 200 -11.66 -12.57 0.06
CA ALA A 200 -10.96 -12.69 1.33
C ALA A 200 -10.63 -11.31 1.96
N ALA A 201 -10.79 -10.21 1.24
CA ALA A 201 -10.60 -8.87 1.79
C ALA A 201 -11.64 -8.50 2.88
N SER A 202 -12.79 -9.18 2.92
CA SER A 202 -13.78 -9.04 3.98
C SER A 202 -13.55 -9.98 5.18
N ALA A 203 -12.65 -10.96 5.06
CA ALA A 203 -12.29 -11.86 6.14
C ALA A 203 -11.30 -11.18 7.13
N PRO A 204 -11.14 -11.72 8.35
CA PRO A 204 -10.08 -11.26 9.25
C PRO A 204 -8.69 -11.36 8.59
N ALA A 205 -7.78 -10.42 8.89
CA ALA A 205 -6.43 -10.35 8.30
C ALA A 205 -5.68 -11.68 8.38
N ALA A 206 -5.73 -12.37 9.53
CA ALA A 206 -5.09 -13.66 9.72
C ALA A 206 -5.62 -14.74 8.76
N GLU A 207 -6.92 -14.73 8.45
CA GLU A 207 -7.50 -15.68 7.50
C GLU A 207 -7.14 -15.34 6.07
N ALA A 208 -7.23 -14.07 5.68
CA ALA A 208 -6.78 -13.59 4.39
C ALA A 208 -5.30 -13.94 4.16
N GLY A 209 -4.46 -13.76 5.18
CA GLY A 209 -3.05 -14.12 5.16
C GLY A 209 -2.82 -15.62 4.93
N ARG A 210 -3.57 -16.48 5.62
CA ARG A 210 -3.49 -17.95 5.41
C ARG A 210 -3.87 -18.31 3.98
N ARG A 211 -4.94 -17.73 3.43
CA ARG A 211 -5.37 -17.98 2.04
C ARG A 211 -4.30 -17.53 1.04
N MET A 212 -3.71 -16.36 1.21
CA MET A 212 -2.61 -15.91 0.34
C MET A 212 -1.41 -16.86 0.39
N ARG A 213 -1.07 -17.39 1.57
CA ARG A 213 0.06 -18.33 1.76
C ARG A 213 -0.10 -19.66 1.04
N THR A 214 -1.29 -20.07 0.60
CA THR A 214 -1.48 -21.28 -0.23
C THR A 214 -0.96 -21.10 -1.65
N ILE A 215 -0.69 -19.87 -2.08
CA ILE A 215 -0.22 -19.59 -3.44
C ILE A 215 1.31 -19.71 -3.46
N VAL A 216 1.82 -20.60 -4.30
CA VAL A 216 3.27 -20.79 -4.49
C VAL A 216 3.92 -19.47 -4.95
N GLY A 217 4.93 -19.01 -4.22
CA GLY A 217 5.62 -17.75 -4.44
C GLY A 217 5.15 -16.60 -3.53
N ILE A 218 4.10 -16.80 -2.71
CA ILE A 218 3.66 -15.85 -1.71
C ILE A 218 4.23 -16.22 -0.34
N GLY A 219 5.26 -15.48 0.08
CA GLY A 219 5.91 -15.65 1.38
C GLY A 219 5.32 -14.73 2.48
N PRO A 220 5.82 -14.86 3.73
CA PRO A 220 5.37 -14.05 4.86
C PRO A 220 5.46 -12.55 4.58
N TRP A 221 6.59 -12.08 4.06
CA TRP A 221 6.80 -10.67 3.73
C TRP A 221 5.73 -10.13 2.76
N THR A 222 5.43 -10.87 1.69
CA THR A 222 4.42 -10.46 0.70
C THR A 222 3.01 -10.39 1.32
N VAL A 223 2.70 -11.31 2.23
CA VAL A 223 1.42 -11.32 2.95
C VAL A 223 1.28 -10.08 3.81
N VAL A 224 2.26 -9.78 4.66
CA VAL A 224 2.15 -8.63 5.58
C VAL A 224 2.14 -7.30 4.83
N GLU A 225 2.94 -7.15 3.77
CA GLU A 225 2.89 -5.98 2.88
C GLU A 225 1.50 -5.78 2.26
N THR A 226 0.80 -6.87 1.97
CA THR A 226 -0.57 -6.83 1.46
C THR A 226 -1.56 -6.46 2.57
N LEU A 227 -1.48 -7.11 3.73
CA LEU A 227 -2.41 -6.90 4.85
C LEU A 227 -2.34 -5.48 5.42
N GLN A 228 -1.15 -4.89 5.49
CA GLN A 228 -0.98 -3.50 5.89
C GLN A 228 -1.82 -2.52 5.08
N ARG A 229 -2.04 -2.79 3.80
CA ARG A 229 -2.77 -1.91 2.87
C ARG A 229 -4.21 -2.35 2.66
N SER A 230 -4.44 -3.65 2.55
CA SER A 230 -5.78 -4.18 2.29
C SER A 230 -6.67 -4.16 3.53
N HIS A 231 -6.11 -4.46 4.70
CA HIS A 231 -6.84 -4.60 5.96
C HIS A 231 -6.53 -3.50 6.97
N GLY A 232 -5.49 -2.68 6.74
CA GLY A 232 -5.02 -1.73 7.75
C GLY A 232 -4.49 -2.44 9.01
N ASP A 233 -3.89 -3.65 8.84
CA ASP A 233 -3.48 -4.48 9.97
C ASP A 233 -2.43 -3.76 10.83
N PRO A 234 -2.73 -3.46 12.10
CA PRO A 234 -1.87 -2.66 12.97
C PRO A 234 -0.64 -3.42 13.48
N ASP A 235 -0.58 -4.74 13.29
CA ASP A 235 0.48 -5.59 13.86
C ASP A 235 1.32 -6.34 12.81
N SER A 236 1.00 -6.23 11.54
CA SER A 236 1.74 -6.87 10.43
C SER A 236 3.08 -6.20 10.17
N VAL A 237 4.18 -6.77 10.68
CA VAL A 237 5.55 -6.26 10.48
C VAL A 237 6.25 -7.01 9.35
N SER A 238 6.89 -6.28 8.43
CA SER A 238 7.58 -6.82 7.27
C SER A 238 8.95 -7.42 7.63
N VAL A 239 8.94 -8.59 8.27
CA VAL A 239 10.16 -9.37 8.58
C VAL A 239 10.80 -9.84 7.27
N GLY A 240 12.12 -9.74 7.17
CA GLY A 240 12.87 -10.00 5.95
C GLY A 240 13.00 -8.80 5.02
N ASP A 241 12.48 -7.61 5.42
CA ASP A 241 12.76 -6.37 4.69
C ASP A 241 14.18 -5.88 4.95
N LEU A 242 14.94 -5.65 3.89
CA LEU A 242 16.36 -5.26 3.97
C LEU A 242 16.62 -3.98 4.79
N HIS A 243 15.63 -3.10 4.88
CA HIS A 243 15.77 -1.75 5.42
C HIS A 243 15.02 -1.54 6.74
N LEU A 244 13.93 -2.26 6.96
CA LEU A 244 13.02 -2.00 8.07
C LEU A 244 13.67 -2.24 9.42
N CYS A 245 14.33 -3.40 9.63
CA CYS A 245 15.00 -3.73 10.88
C CYS A 245 16.06 -2.68 11.27
N LYS A 246 16.83 -2.21 10.28
CA LYS A 246 17.85 -1.18 10.48
C LYS A 246 17.25 0.17 10.87
N ARG A 247 16.12 0.53 10.25
CA ARG A 247 15.40 1.76 10.55
C ARG A 247 14.78 1.76 11.94
N VAL A 248 14.10 0.67 12.30
CA VAL A 248 13.53 0.49 13.65
C VAL A 248 14.62 0.50 14.71
N GLY A 249 15.72 -0.25 14.51
CA GLY A 249 16.85 -0.26 15.42
C GLY A 249 17.49 1.12 15.60
N THR A 250 17.68 1.86 14.50
CA THR A 250 18.21 3.23 14.60
C THR A 250 17.26 4.16 15.34
N ALA A 251 15.94 4.04 15.11
CA ALA A 251 14.94 4.88 15.77
C ALA A 251 14.80 4.60 17.27
N LEU A 252 14.75 3.31 17.65
CA LEU A 252 14.42 2.91 19.02
C LEU A 252 15.65 2.58 19.87
N ALA A 253 16.76 2.12 19.26
CA ALA A 253 17.96 1.72 19.99
C ALA A 253 19.21 2.53 19.63
N GLY A 254 19.11 3.52 18.72
CA GLY A 254 20.27 4.30 18.26
C GLY A 254 21.30 3.50 17.46
N ARG A 255 21.01 2.24 17.10
CA ARG A 255 21.90 1.34 16.37
C ARG A 255 21.13 0.45 15.41
N ARG A 256 21.81 -0.11 14.42
CA ARG A 256 21.21 -1.12 13.54
C ARG A 256 20.98 -2.42 14.29
N VAL A 257 19.89 -3.09 13.93
CA VAL A 257 19.55 -4.44 14.40
C VAL A 257 19.17 -5.31 13.19
N ASP A 258 19.08 -6.61 13.40
CA ASP A 258 18.48 -7.58 12.50
C ASP A 258 16.96 -7.72 12.74
N ASP A 259 16.33 -8.68 12.10
CA ASP A 259 14.89 -8.89 12.22
C ASP A 259 14.48 -9.33 13.62
N ASP A 260 15.26 -10.17 14.29
CA ASP A 260 14.97 -10.62 15.65
C ASP A 260 15.06 -9.44 16.63
N GLY A 261 16.13 -8.65 16.55
CA GLY A 261 16.27 -7.44 17.36
C GLY A 261 15.18 -6.39 17.07
N MET A 262 14.70 -6.31 15.83
CA MET A 262 13.55 -5.46 15.49
C MET A 262 12.27 -5.94 16.18
N LEU A 263 12.02 -7.25 16.17
CA LEU A 263 10.82 -7.82 16.80
C LEU A 263 10.87 -7.66 18.33
N GLU A 264 12.05 -7.83 18.96
CA GLU A 264 12.26 -7.55 20.38
C GLU A 264 11.96 -6.09 20.74
N LEU A 265 12.47 -5.15 19.93
CA LEU A 265 12.22 -3.72 20.13
C LEU A 265 10.74 -3.34 19.96
N LEU A 266 10.02 -4.02 19.10
CA LEU A 266 8.61 -3.77 18.84
C LEU A 266 7.66 -4.55 19.77
N GLU A 267 8.16 -5.51 20.54
CA GLU A 267 7.36 -6.38 21.40
C GLU A 267 6.48 -5.64 22.41
N PRO A 268 6.92 -4.50 23.02
CA PRO A 268 6.05 -3.73 23.91
C PRO A 268 4.73 -3.28 23.27
N TRP A 269 4.66 -3.20 21.95
CA TRP A 269 3.46 -2.81 21.22
C TRP A 269 2.85 -3.97 20.41
N ARG A 270 2.92 -5.19 20.91
CA ARG A 270 2.23 -6.33 20.30
C ARG A 270 0.75 -5.99 20.10
N GLY A 271 0.23 -6.23 18.89
CA GLY A 271 -1.07 -5.76 18.43
C GLY A 271 -1.02 -4.41 17.67
N HIS A 272 0.07 -3.63 17.83
CA HIS A 272 0.25 -2.32 17.20
C HIS A 272 1.67 -2.11 16.63
N ARG A 273 2.45 -3.18 16.43
CA ARG A 273 3.84 -3.08 15.97
C ARG A 273 3.97 -2.36 14.64
N GLN A 274 3.06 -2.60 13.71
CA GLN A 274 3.03 -1.89 12.43
C GLN A 274 2.69 -0.40 12.59
N ARG A 275 1.88 -0.02 13.58
CA ARG A 275 1.63 1.37 13.90
C ARG A 275 2.91 2.10 14.32
N VAL A 276 3.75 1.48 15.15
CA VAL A 276 5.06 2.03 15.51
C VAL A 276 5.96 2.19 14.28
N VAL A 277 6.01 1.18 13.43
CA VAL A 277 6.73 1.24 12.15
C VAL A 277 6.25 2.43 11.31
N ARG A 278 4.95 2.63 11.20
CA ARG A 278 4.36 3.74 10.44
C ARG A 278 4.73 5.12 11.02
N LEU A 279 4.79 5.26 12.34
CA LEU A 279 5.27 6.49 13.00
C LEU A 279 6.73 6.78 12.64
N ILE A 280 7.60 5.78 12.71
CA ILE A 280 9.02 5.88 12.35
C ILE A 280 9.20 6.25 10.87
N GLU A 281 8.43 5.64 9.98
CA GLU A 281 8.46 5.93 8.54
C GLU A 281 7.93 7.33 8.21
N ALA A 282 6.85 7.76 8.84
CA ALA A 282 6.26 9.08 8.67
C ALA A 282 7.22 10.21 9.06
N ALA A 283 8.02 9.97 10.10
CA ALA A 283 9.08 10.87 10.55
C ALA A 283 10.31 10.89 9.63
N GLY A 284 10.38 9.99 8.63
CA GLY A 284 11.52 9.92 7.74
C GLY A 284 12.82 9.45 8.41
N ILE A 285 12.73 8.80 9.57
CA ILE A 285 13.93 8.30 10.27
C ILE A 285 14.59 7.25 9.39
N GLY A 286 15.82 7.55 8.97
CA GLY A 286 16.65 6.70 8.17
C GLY A 286 17.81 6.12 8.97
N TYR A 287 18.68 5.41 8.30
CA TYR A 287 19.96 4.97 8.81
C TYR A 287 21.06 5.27 7.78
N GLU A 288 22.29 5.44 8.22
CA GLU A 288 23.42 5.65 7.32
C GLU A 288 23.61 4.44 6.41
N ARG A 289 23.67 4.69 5.12
CA ARG A 289 23.88 3.65 4.11
C ARG A 289 25.34 3.65 3.68
N HIS A 290 26.05 2.56 3.98
CA HIS A 290 27.40 2.32 3.51
C HIS A 290 27.38 1.22 2.45
N GLY A 291 28.14 1.39 1.38
CA GLY A 291 28.32 0.41 0.32
C GLY A 291 27.87 0.88 -1.07
N PRO A 292 28.28 0.16 -2.11
CA PRO A 292 27.93 0.49 -3.49
C PRO A 292 26.42 0.35 -3.72
N ARG A 293 25.86 1.26 -4.53
CA ARG A 293 24.46 1.12 -4.96
C ARG A 293 24.37 -0.06 -5.92
N LEU A 294 23.39 -0.94 -5.73
CA LEU A 294 23.04 -1.96 -6.69
C LEU A 294 22.78 -1.30 -8.06
N ALA A 295 23.52 -1.74 -9.10
CA ALA A 295 23.25 -1.31 -10.46
C ALA A 295 21.88 -1.81 -10.89
N ILE A 296 21.07 -0.92 -11.46
CA ILE A 296 19.77 -1.30 -12.03
C ILE A 296 20.06 -1.93 -13.40
N PRO A 297 19.75 -3.23 -13.61
CA PRO A 297 19.97 -3.86 -14.89
C PRO A 297 19.18 -3.15 -16.01
N ALA A 298 19.83 -2.87 -17.13
CA ALA A 298 19.17 -2.29 -18.30
C ALA A 298 18.41 -3.38 -19.07
N HIS A 299 17.18 -3.70 -18.65
CA HIS A 299 16.34 -4.71 -19.30
C HIS A 299 15.78 -4.28 -20.67
N ARG A 300 15.98 -3.02 -21.07
CA ARG A 300 15.42 -2.44 -22.31
C ARG A 300 16.25 -2.69 -23.56
N THR A 301 17.46 -3.20 -23.44
CA THR A 301 18.44 -3.34 -24.54
C THR A 301 18.84 -4.77 -24.86
N ARG A 302 18.08 -5.75 -24.40
CA ARG A 302 18.29 -7.16 -24.74
C ARG A 302 17.05 -7.80 -25.37
#